data_176ce5a4110dba88153afae97c108897
#
_entry.id   176ce5a4110dba88153afae97c108897
#
_cell.length_a   1.000
_cell.length_b   1.000
_cell.length_c   1.000
_cell.angle_alpha   90.00
_cell.angle_beta   90.00
_cell.angle_gamma   90.00
#
_symmetry.space_group_name_H-M   'P 1'
#
loop_
_entity.id
_entity.type
_entity.pdbx_description
1 polymer ?
#
loop_
_entity_poly.entity_id
_entity_poly.type
_entity_poly.pdbx_seq_one_letter_code
_entity_poly.pdbx_strand_id
1 'polypeptide(L)'
;MKIMDIKEKIHATTEELLSNMERLVAIDSQLGTPAEGMPFGEGPAKVLHEALQIADELGFKTVNLDNYCGYAEMGDGEEIVGIAGHLDIVPAGGDWTYDPFKLTREG
;
A
#
# COMPACT_ATOMS: atom_id res chain seq x y z
N MET A 1 -17.79 -4.23 22.43
CA MET A 1 -17.99 -4.62 21.02
C MET A 1 -17.88 -6.14 20.89
N LYS A 2 -18.82 -6.76 20.21
CA LYS A 2 -18.79 -8.21 19.97
C LYS A 2 -17.85 -8.53 18.81
N ILE A 3 -17.16 -9.67 18.87
CA ILE A 3 -16.26 -10.12 17.79
C ILE A 3 -16.99 -10.25 16.45
N MET A 4 -18.25 -10.66 16.46
CA MET A 4 -19.10 -10.75 15.26
C MET A 4 -19.23 -9.39 14.57
N ASP A 5 -19.40 -8.31 15.34
CA ASP A 5 -19.52 -6.97 14.77
C ASP A 5 -18.23 -6.55 14.06
N ILE A 6 -17.06 -6.95 14.60
CA ILE A 6 -15.77 -6.66 13.99
C ILE A 6 -15.63 -7.39 12.65
N LYS A 7 -15.99 -8.66 12.60
CA LYS A 7 -15.96 -9.45 11.37
C LYS A 7 -16.87 -8.85 10.29
N GLU A 8 -18.08 -8.49 10.67
CA GLU A 8 -19.04 -7.86 9.76
C GLU A 8 -18.49 -6.54 9.19
N LYS A 9 -17.89 -5.72 10.05
CA LYS A 9 -17.28 -4.45 9.62
C LYS A 9 -16.11 -4.68 8.65
N ILE A 10 -15.28 -5.67 8.92
CA ILE A 10 -14.16 -6.03 8.04
C ILE A 10 -14.70 -6.51 6.69
N HIS A 11 -15.69 -7.40 6.68
CA HIS A 11 -16.30 -7.88 5.44
C HIS A 11 -16.96 -6.75 4.64
N ALA A 12 -17.55 -5.77 5.33
CA ALA A 12 -18.17 -4.62 4.68
C ALA A 12 -17.17 -3.72 3.94
N THR A 13 -15.87 -3.81 4.28
CA THR A 13 -14.81 -3.02 3.62
C THR A 13 -14.13 -3.75 2.46
N THR A 14 -14.58 -4.94 2.11
CA THR A 14 -13.91 -5.79 1.10
C THR A 14 -13.75 -5.08 -0.24
N GLU A 15 -14.81 -4.49 -0.77
CA GLU A 15 -14.76 -3.84 -2.08
C GLU A 15 -13.82 -2.62 -2.07
N GLU A 16 -13.84 -1.84 -1.01
CA GLU A 16 -12.94 -0.70 -0.84
C GLU A 16 -11.49 -1.17 -0.74
N LEU A 17 -11.23 -2.23 0.03
CA LEU A 17 -9.90 -2.82 0.16
C LEU A 17 -9.37 -3.28 -1.20
N LEU A 18 -10.17 -4.02 -1.95
CA LEU A 18 -9.77 -4.51 -3.26
C LEU A 18 -9.50 -3.37 -4.24
N SER A 19 -10.33 -2.33 -4.22
CA SER A 19 -10.12 -1.14 -5.04
C SER A 19 -8.79 -0.45 -4.71
N ASN A 20 -8.48 -0.30 -3.43
CA ASN A 20 -7.22 0.29 -3.00
C ASN A 20 -6.02 -0.60 -3.34
N MET A 21 -6.15 -1.91 -3.20
CA MET A 21 -5.10 -2.86 -3.59
C MET A 21 -4.80 -2.78 -5.09
N GLU A 22 -5.83 -2.64 -5.91
CA GLU A 22 -5.65 -2.49 -7.35
C GLU A 22 -4.77 -1.29 -7.70
N ARG A 23 -4.94 -0.19 -6.98
CA ARG A 23 -4.12 1.02 -7.16
C ARG A 23 -2.63 0.76 -6.91
N LEU A 24 -2.33 -0.06 -5.90
CA LEU A 24 -0.94 -0.41 -5.56
C LEU A 24 -0.36 -1.45 -6.53
N VAL A 25 -1.14 -2.47 -6.85
CA VAL A 25 -0.71 -3.55 -7.75
C VAL A 25 -0.41 -3.02 -9.16
N ALA A 26 -1.13 -2.00 -9.60
CA ALA A 26 -0.95 -1.39 -10.92
C ALA A 26 0.41 -0.71 -11.10
N ILE A 27 1.15 -0.48 -10.02
CA ILE A 27 2.44 0.21 -10.09
C ILE A 27 3.58 -0.81 -10.10
N ASP A 28 4.43 -0.73 -11.10
CA ASP A 28 5.66 -1.54 -11.13
C ASP A 28 6.66 -0.92 -10.15
N SER A 29 6.68 -1.47 -8.95
CA SER A 29 7.48 -0.94 -7.83
C SER A 29 8.82 -1.65 -7.64
N GLN A 30 9.37 -2.21 -8.69
CA GLN A 30 10.71 -2.78 -8.66
C GLN A 30 11.77 -1.71 -8.36
N LEU A 31 12.86 -2.13 -7.71
CA LEU A 31 14.03 -1.28 -7.53
C LEU A 31 14.51 -0.81 -8.91
N GLY A 32 14.63 0.49 -9.07
CA GLY A 32 15.07 1.10 -10.32
C GLY A 32 16.35 1.90 -10.14
N THR A 33 16.68 2.65 -11.18
CA THR A 33 17.86 3.52 -11.14
C THR A 33 17.62 4.71 -10.23
N PRO A 34 18.46 4.93 -9.21
CA PRO A 34 18.32 6.09 -8.33
C PRO A 34 18.37 7.40 -9.13
N ALA A 35 17.55 8.35 -8.71
CA ALA A 35 17.51 9.70 -9.28
C ALA A 35 17.27 10.68 -8.16
N GLU A 36 17.36 11.98 -8.46
CA GLU A 36 17.11 13.01 -7.48
C GLU A 36 15.69 12.87 -6.92
N GLY A 37 15.60 12.79 -5.57
CA GLY A 37 14.32 12.62 -4.89
C GLY A 37 13.73 11.22 -5.01
N MET A 38 14.41 10.30 -5.66
CA MET A 38 13.95 8.91 -5.86
C MET A 38 15.10 7.94 -5.58
N PRO A 39 15.43 7.70 -4.29
CA PRO A 39 16.60 6.90 -3.92
C PRO A 39 16.57 5.46 -4.40
N PHE A 40 15.39 4.91 -4.66
CA PHE A 40 15.20 3.54 -5.13
C PHE A 40 14.61 3.47 -6.54
N GLY A 41 14.59 4.62 -7.24
CA GLY A 41 14.03 4.71 -8.57
C GLY A 41 12.57 5.17 -8.57
N GLU A 42 12.02 5.25 -9.76
CA GLU A 42 10.70 5.81 -9.99
C GLU A 42 9.57 4.94 -9.43
N GLY A 43 9.65 3.62 -9.61
CA GLY A 43 8.61 2.69 -9.17
C GLY A 43 8.35 2.74 -7.66
N PRO A 44 9.38 2.53 -6.82
CA PRO A 44 9.23 2.65 -5.38
C PRO A 44 8.74 4.03 -4.92
N ALA A 45 9.17 5.11 -5.57
CA ALA A 45 8.68 6.45 -5.25
C ALA A 45 7.18 6.59 -5.53
N LYS A 46 6.72 6.07 -6.66
CA LYS A 46 5.30 6.09 -7.04
C LYS A 46 4.43 5.27 -6.11
N VAL A 47 4.86 4.05 -5.77
CA VAL A 47 4.04 3.19 -4.90
C VAL A 47 3.96 3.76 -3.48
N LEU A 48 5.03 4.34 -2.98
CA LEU A 48 5.01 5.01 -1.67
C LEU A 48 4.02 6.18 -1.68
N HIS A 49 4.08 7.01 -2.71
CA HIS A 49 3.15 8.13 -2.87
C HIS A 49 1.70 7.64 -2.90
N GLU A 50 1.41 6.62 -3.68
CA GLU A 50 0.07 6.07 -3.80
C GLU A 50 -0.43 5.48 -2.49
N ALA A 51 0.42 4.73 -1.77
CA ALA A 51 0.05 4.15 -0.48
C ALA A 51 -0.26 5.24 0.56
N LEU A 52 0.56 6.29 0.61
CA LEU A 52 0.31 7.40 1.51
C LEU A 52 -0.94 8.18 1.12
N GLN A 53 -1.22 8.30 -0.17
CA GLN A 53 -2.46 8.93 -0.66
C GLN A 53 -3.69 8.13 -0.20
N ILE A 54 -3.65 6.81 -0.31
CA ILE A 54 -4.74 5.94 0.18
C ILE A 54 -4.93 6.14 1.68
N ALA A 55 -3.84 6.16 2.45
CA ALA A 55 -3.91 6.37 3.89
C ALA A 55 -4.50 7.72 4.24
N ASP A 56 -4.12 8.77 3.52
CA ASP A 56 -4.67 10.11 3.70
C ASP A 56 -6.18 10.15 3.42
N GLU A 57 -6.62 9.50 2.35
CA GLU A 57 -8.05 9.38 2.01
C GLU A 57 -8.83 8.65 3.10
N LEU A 58 -8.18 7.73 3.80
CA LEU A 58 -8.78 6.99 4.92
C LEU A 58 -8.75 7.75 6.25
N GLY A 59 -8.17 8.94 6.27
CA GLY A 59 -8.15 9.81 7.45
C GLY A 59 -6.91 9.70 8.32
N PHE A 60 -5.88 8.97 7.89
CA PHE A 60 -4.62 8.89 8.64
C PHE A 60 -3.77 10.15 8.41
N LYS A 61 -2.92 10.43 9.39
CA LYS A 61 -1.86 11.42 9.22
C LYS A 61 -0.69 10.74 8.56
N THR A 62 -0.21 11.28 7.44
CA THR A 62 0.83 10.64 6.66
C THR A 62 2.11 11.46 6.64
N VAL A 63 3.23 10.75 6.62
CA VAL A 63 4.56 11.36 6.49
C VAL A 63 5.37 10.57 5.49
N ASN A 64 6.00 11.26 4.55
CA ASN A 64 6.94 10.70 3.59
C ASN A 64 8.34 11.17 4.00
N LEU A 65 9.25 10.24 4.23
CA LEU A 65 10.63 10.52 4.62
C LEU A 65 11.53 10.46 3.38
N ASP A 66 11.47 11.52 2.57
CA ASP A 66 12.31 11.72 1.39
C ASP A 66 12.28 10.56 0.38
N ASN A 67 11.13 9.91 0.24
CA ASN A 67 10.93 8.75 -0.62
C ASN A 67 11.77 7.51 -0.27
N TYR A 68 12.39 7.48 0.92
CA TYR A 68 12.99 6.26 1.47
C TYR A 68 11.93 5.36 2.09
N CYS A 69 11.04 5.94 2.87
CA CYS A 69 9.94 5.25 3.52
C CYS A 69 8.90 6.27 3.95
N GLY A 70 7.80 5.80 4.48
CA GLY A 70 6.78 6.67 5.03
C GLY A 70 6.00 5.96 6.12
N TYR A 71 5.14 6.69 6.77
CA TYR A 71 4.22 6.08 7.72
C TYR A 71 2.88 6.80 7.74
N ALA A 72 1.90 6.11 8.24
CA ALA A 72 0.56 6.65 8.48
C ALA A 72 0.20 6.34 9.92
N GLU A 73 -0.33 7.31 10.63
CA GLU A 73 -0.68 7.13 12.03
C GLU A 73 -2.08 7.65 12.34
N MET A 74 -2.67 7.10 13.39
CA MET A 74 -3.98 7.45 13.86
C MET A 74 -4.00 7.34 15.38
N GLY A 75 -4.75 8.23 16.02
CA GLY A 75 -4.85 8.25 17.46
C GLY A 75 -3.83 9.16 18.13
N ASP A 76 -3.94 9.29 19.44
CA ASP A 76 -3.14 10.23 20.23
C ASP A 76 -2.72 9.67 21.61
N GLY A 77 -2.87 8.36 21.80
CA GLY A 77 -2.49 7.71 23.05
C GLY A 77 -0.97 7.63 23.23
N GLU A 78 -0.55 7.30 24.45
CA GLU A 78 0.87 7.14 24.76
C GLU A 78 1.43 5.82 24.25
N GLU A 79 0.58 4.79 24.20
CA GLU A 79 0.99 3.48 23.68
C GLU A 79 0.85 3.44 22.17
N ILE A 80 1.82 2.83 21.51
CA ILE A 80 1.85 2.73 20.06
C ILE A 80 1.83 1.26 19.65
N VAL A 81 0.93 0.90 18.76
CA VAL A 81 0.95 -0.38 18.06
C VAL A 81 1.46 -0.10 16.64
N GLY A 82 2.58 -0.70 16.30
CA GLY A 82 3.19 -0.51 14.98
C GLY A 82 3.01 -1.73 14.08
N ILE A 83 2.73 -1.47 12.81
CA ILE A 83 2.68 -2.48 11.77
C ILE A 83 3.67 -2.07 10.70
N ALA A 84 4.65 -2.93 10.42
CA ALA A 84 5.66 -2.65 9.40
C ALA A 84 5.47 -3.58 8.20
N GLY A 85 5.69 -3.03 7.02
CA GLY A 85 5.58 -3.77 5.79
C GLY A 85 6.43 -3.12 4.70
N HIS A 86 6.34 -3.65 3.48
CA HIS A 86 7.04 -3.07 2.35
C HIS A 86 6.10 -2.95 1.16
N LEU A 87 6.44 -2.05 0.25
CA LEU A 87 5.65 -1.77 -0.94
C LEU A 87 6.34 -2.16 -2.24
N ASP A 88 7.66 -2.31 -2.20
CA ASP A 88 8.43 -2.70 -3.38
C ASP A 88 8.22 -4.18 -3.71
N ILE A 89 8.46 -4.53 -4.95
CA ILE A 89 8.38 -5.89 -5.44
C ILE A 89 9.70 -6.33 -6.07
N VAL A 90 9.91 -7.64 -6.12
CA VAL A 90 10.98 -8.23 -6.94
C VAL A 90 10.52 -8.21 -8.41
N PRO A 91 11.43 -8.40 -9.37
CA PRO A 91 11.02 -8.48 -10.78
C PRO A 91 9.91 -9.50 -10.98
N ALA A 92 8.85 -9.09 -11.69
CA ALA A 92 7.67 -9.92 -11.87
C ALA A 92 7.96 -11.18 -12.71
N GLY A 93 8.93 -11.10 -13.64
CA GLY A 93 9.24 -12.21 -14.51
C GLY A 93 8.17 -12.48 -15.56
N GLY A 94 8.16 -13.69 -16.09
CA GLY A 94 7.21 -14.11 -17.12
C GLY A 94 6.30 -15.23 -16.66
N ASP A 95 5.57 -15.81 -17.59
CA ASP A 95 4.71 -16.98 -17.41
C ASP A 95 3.53 -16.78 -16.44
N TRP A 96 3.03 -15.55 -16.34
CA TRP A 96 1.85 -15.25 -15.55
C TRP A 96 0.59 -15.66 -16.30
N THR A 97 -0.35 -16.30 -15.58
CA THR A 97 -1.68 -16.61 -16.13
C THR A 97 -2.48 -15.32 -16.32
N TYR A 98 -2.35 -14.38 -15.38
CA TYR A 98 -2.97 -13.05 -15.44
C TYR A 98 -1.89 -11.99 -15.41
N ASP A 99 -2.23 -10.77 -15.80
CA ASP A 99 -1.30 -9.64 -15.77
C ASP A 99 -0.81 -9.40 -14.32
N PRO A 100 0.51 -9.43 -14.06
CA PRO A 100 1.03 -9.24 -12.70
C PRO A 100 0.81 -7.84 -12.13
N PHE A 101 0.51 -6.85 -12.97
CA PHE A 101 0.23 -5.48 -12.54
C PHE A 101 -1.26 -5.15 -12.55
N LYS A 102 -2.08 -6.17 -12.48
CA LYS A 102 -3.52 -6.02 -12.49
C LYS A 102 -4.13 -6.92 -11.44
N LEU A 103 -4.89 -6.35 -10.53
CA LEU A 103 -5.59 -7.16 -9.53
C LEU A 103 -6.70 -7.94 -10.25
N THR A 104 -6.64 -9.27 -10.21
CA THR A 104 -7.61 -10.14 -10.84
C THR A 104 -8.40 -10.86 -9.76
N ARG A 105 -9.72 -10.81 -9.87
CA ARG A 105 -10.64 -11.49 -8.96
C ARG A 105 -11.27 -12.67 -9.69
N GLU A 106 -11.15 -13.84 -9.08
CA GLU A 106 -11.68 -15.08 -9.65
C GLU A 106 -12.55 -15.78 -8.60
N GLY A 107 -13.77 -16.11 -8.98
CA GLY A 107 -14.72 -16.79 -8.08
C GLY A 107 -15.73 -15.89 -7.40
#